data_8faaa38dcbb979858c9f6e5201c8da39
#
_entry.id   8faaa38dcbb979858c9f6e5201c8da39
#
_cell.length_a   1.000
_cell.length_b   1.000
_cell.length_c   1.000
_cell.angle_alpha   90.00
_cell.angle_beta   90.00
_cell.angle_gamma   90.00
#
_symmetry.space_group_name_H-M   'P 1'
#
loop_
_entity.id
_entity.type
_entity.pdbx_description
1 polymer ?
#
loop_
_entity_poly.entity_id
_entity_poly.type
_entity_poly.pdbx_seq_one_letter_code
_entity_poly.pdbx_strand_id
1 'polypeptide(L)'
;MNNAILPLQHRGNVREIAAIDLGSNSFHMIIARIVNGSIQVLSRLKQKVRLAEGLDENAVLNQEAITRGINCLALFAERLQGFPMENVNVVGTYTLRRAVNNDEFLRQAARVFPYPINIISGQTEAKTIYAGVCHTQPEKGRKLVIDIGGGSTEMIIGDDFTPLIAESRHMGCVSFATQFFKDGIISVENFQRARQSAVNKIEDLGFEYRKLGWQSVLGSSGTIKTVSQVISSTIDPNGIITTERLNTLIAQTLRANHFTSLNINGLNSDRVDVFVPGLAILSAVFEVLNIQQMRYSDGALREGVIYSLEKNFQVADIRARTAWGLSEQFNIDQAQAHRVADSANLLSAQYQHWQSQAYIEEMREILLWAARLHEVGIVINHKSLQKHSAYILQNIELPGFDREQQRLLTTLVNWHIGHLKPNEFLRSSRYHEQDIITLIRILRLAVIFNKSRQATENLKTFTFQTQRSDNNWLLTLEEDYLERNPLIWNELRIESNLLKDLEMGLIFN
;
A
#
# COMPACT_ATOMS: atom_id res chain seq x y z
N MET A 1 17.28 26.17 -45.53
CA MET A 1 16.40 25.27 -44.80
C MET A 1 17.01 25.07 -43.42
N ASN A 2 16.64 25.94 -42.47
CA ASN A 2 17.13 25.87 -41.10
C ASN A 2 16.13 25.02 -40.25
N ASN A 3 16.50 23.79 -39.97
CA ASN A 3 15.81 23.01 -38.93
C ASN A 3 16.20 23.58 -37.56
N ALA A 4 15.41 24.49 -37.05
CA ALA A 4 15.47 24.89 -35.65
C ALA A 4 14.91 23.74 -34.81
N ILE A 5 15.80 22.92 -34.27
CA ILE A 5 15.47 22.00 -33.17
C ILE A 5 15.14 22.89 -31.97
N LEU A 6 13.85 22.97 -31.62
CA LEU A 6 13.41 23.60 -30.39
C LEU A 6 14.12 22.91 -29.20
N PRO A 7 14.70 23.67 -28.27
CA PRO A 7 15.30 23.08 -27.09
C PRO A 7 14.21 22.39 -26.26
N LEU A 8 14.39 21.12 -25.95
CA LEU A 8 13.64 20.35 -24.96
C LEU A 8 13.87 20.96 -23.57
N GLN A 9 13.25 22.11 -23.29
CA GLN A 9 13.14 22.65 -21.95
C GLN A 9 12.00 21.93 -21.24
N HIS A 10 12.36 21.29 -20.14
CA HIS A 10 11.66 20.51 -19.13
C HIS A 10 11.83 18.99 -19.25
N ARG A 11 13.06 18.51 -19.33
CA ARG A 11 13.40 17.27 -18.65
C ARG A 11 13.46 17.61 -17.17
N GLY A 12 12.37 17.39 -16.43
CA GLY A 12 12.44 17.31 -14.98
C GLY A 12 13.62 16.41 -14.61
N ASN A 13 14.43 16.82 -13.62
CA ASN A 13 15.61 16.07 -13.20
C ASN A 13 15.20 14.65 -12.83
N VAL A 14 15.37 13.71 -13.76
CA VAL A 14 15.17 12.28 -13.54
C VAL A 14 16.37 11.82 -12.71
N ARG A 15 16.14 11.53 -11.44
CA ARG A 15 17.18 11.05 -10.52
C ARG A 15 16.89 9.59 -10.18
N GLU A 16 17.83 8.70 -10.48
CA GLU A 16 17.77 7.32 -10.03
C GLU A 16 18.38 7.18 -8.64
N ILE A 17 17.68 6.45 -7.78
CA ILE A 17 18.04 6.23 -6.37
C ILE A 17 17.93 4.74 -6.04
N ALA A 18 18.70 4.29 -5.06
CA ALA A 18 18.62 2.94 -4.55
C ALA A 18 18.61 2.91 -3.02
N ALA A 19 17.76 2.08 -2.47
CA ALA A 19 17.71 1.76 -1.05
C ALA A 19 18.01 0.29 -0.82
N ILE A 20 18.91 -0.01 0.12
CA ILE A 20 19.31 -1.37 0.44
C ILE A 20 19.14 -1.59 1.94
N ASP A 21 18.44 -2.67 2.27
CA ASP A 21 18.22 -3.16 3.63
C ASP A 21 18.96 -4.49 3.81
N LEU A 22 19.94 -4.51 4.69
CA LEU A 22 20.70 -5.70 5.08
C LEU A 22 20.07 -6.32 6.31
N GLY A 23 18.93 -7.01 6.09
CA GLY A 23 18.13 -7.62 7.14
C GLY A 23 18.66 -8.96 7.63
N SER A 24 18.15 -9.43 8.76
CA SER A 24 18.56 -10.68 9.41
C SER A 24 18.29 -11.94 8.59
N ASN A 25 17.18 -11.98 7.87
CA ASN A 25 16.81 -13.12 7.02
C ASN A 25 17.16 -12.91 5.55
N SER A 26 16.94 -11.72 5.05
CA SER A 26 17.10 -11.41 3.62
C SER A 26 17.67 -10.02 3.44
N PHE A 27 18.50 -9.87 2.41
CA PHE A 27 18.91 -8.57 1.90
C PHE A 27 17.96 -8.14 0.80
N HIS A 28 17.59 -6.88 0.81
CA HIS A 28 16.65 -6.30 -0.13
C HIS A 28 17.25 -5.06 -0.78
N MET A 29 17.03 -4.90 -2.07
CA MET A 29 17.36 -3.68 -2.80
C MET A 29 16.14 -3.22 -3.60
N ILE A 30 15.84 -1.93 -3.52
CA ILE A 30 14.91 -1.25 -4.42
C ILE A 30 15.70 -0.22 -5.22
N ILE A 31 15.53 -0.26 -6.53
CA ILE A 31 15.97 0.78 -7.44
C ILE A 31 14.72 1.54 -7.90
N ALA A 32 14.75 2.85 -7.77
CA ALA A 32 13.65 3.71 -8.15
C ALA A 32 14.18 4.95 -8.87
N ARG A 33 13.32 5.62 -9.63
CA ARG A 33 13.57 6.95 -10.14
C ARG A 33 12.57 7.94 -9.57
N ILE A 34 13.04 9.15 -9.37
CA ILE A 34 12.20 10.29 -9.01
C ILE A 34 11.88 11.02 -10.31
N VAL A 35 10.59 11.14 -10.62
CA VAL A 35 10.09 11.87 -11.77
C VAL A 35 8.98 12.79 -11.31
N ASN A 36 9.15 14.08 -11.48
CA ASN A 36 8.15 15.09 -11.10
C ASN A 36 7.60 14.92 -9.67
N GLY A 37 8.48 14.62 -8.70
CA GLY A 37 8.08 14.42 -7.29
C GLY A 37 7.36 13.11 -7.00
N SER A 38 7.34 12.17 -7.93
CA SER A 38 6.82 10.80 -7.72
C SER A 38 7.95 9.78 -7.77
N ILE A 39 7.82 8.73 -6.95
CA ILE A 39 8.75 7.60 -6.95
C ILE A 39 8.20 6.52 -7.90
N GLN A 40 9.00 6.16 -8.89
CA GLN A 40 8.74 5.04 -9.78
C GLN A 40 9.71 3.90 -9.46
N VAL A 41 9.21 2.81 -8.93
CA VAL A 41 10.05 1.62 -8.68
C VAL A 41 10.41 0.97 -10.01
N LEU A 42 11.71 0.85 -10.26
CA LEU A 42 12.26 0.23 -11.47
C LEU A 42 12.57 -1.25 -11.25
N SER A 43 13.04 -1.59 -10.05
CA SER A 43 13.45 -2.97 -9.74
C SER A 43 13.39 -3.22 -8.24
N ARG A 44 13.00 -4.44 -7.87
CA ARG A 44 13.08 -4.97 -6.50
C ARG A 44 13.83 -6.27 -6.54
N LEU A 45 14.93 -6.35 -5.77
CA LEU A 45 15.71 -7.57 -5.59
C LEU A 45 15.63 -7.99 -4.13
N LYS A 46 15.46 -9.29 -3.94
CA LYS A 46 15.48 -9.94 -2.64
C LYS A 46 16.35 -11.18 -2.70
N GLN A 47 17.30 -11.30 -1.76
CA GLN A 47 18.13 -12.47 -1.60
C GLN A 47 18.01 -13.00 -0.17
N LYS A 48 17.74 -14.29 -0.04
CA LYS A 48 17.66 -14.97 1.26
C LYS A 48 19.09 -15.27 1.74
N VAL A 49 19.66 -14.41 2.56
CA VAL A 49 21.04 -14.47 3.08
C VAL A 49 21.11 -15.25 4.38
N ARG A 50 20.02 -15.21 5.20
CA ARG A 50 19.95 -15.83 6.52
C ARG A 50 21.14 -15.46 7.42
N LEU A 51 21.43 -14.16 7.48
CA LEU A 51 22.59 -13.66 8.22
C LEU A 51 22.48 -14.00 9.72
N ALA A 52 21.28 -13.93 10.30
CA ALA A 52 21.05 -14.22 11.71
C ALA A 52 21.31 -15.68 12.10
N GLU A 53 21.19 -16.63 11.18
CA GLU A 53 21.52 -18.04 11.45
C GLU A 53 23.02 -18.26 11.73
N GLY A 54 23.86 -17.33 11.29
CA GLY A 54 25.29 -17.38 11.53
C GLY A 54 25.76 -16.69 12.82
N LEU A 55 24.84 -16.11 13.61
CA LEU A 55 25.16 -15.42 14.85
C LEU A 55 25.12 -16.43 16.01
N ASP A 56 26.24 -16.65 16.66
CA ASP A 56 26.33 -17.55 17.82
C ASP A 56 25.85 -16.90 19.14
N GLU A 57 25.95 -17.65 20.25
CA GLU A 57 25.56 -17.19 21.58
C GLU A 57 26.39 -15.99 22.09
N ASN A 58 27.63 -15.87 21.62
CA ASN A 58 28.53 -14.77 21.92
C ASN A 58 28.37 -13.59 20.95
N ALA A 59 27.36 -13.63 20.10
CA ALA A 59 27.11 -12.63 19.07
C ALA A 59 28.27 -12.52 18.04
N VAL A 60 28.98 -13.60 17.76
CA VAL A 60 29.99 -13.68 16.71
C VAL A 60 29.35 -14.22 15.43
N LEU A 61 29.47 -13.48 14.34
CA LEU A 61 28.98 -13.89 13.04
C LEU A 61 29.97 -14.84 12.38
N ASN A 62 29.55 -16.04 12.00
CA ASN A 62 30.41 -17.03 11.39
C ASN A 62 30.77 -16.68 9.95
N GLN A 63 31.89 -17.24 9.45
CA GLN A 63 32.44 -16.92 8.14
C GLN A 63 31.51 -17.35 6.98
N GLU A 64 30.73 -18.39 7.16
CA GLU A 64 29.80 -18.85 6.13
C GLU A 64 28.66 -17.84 5.89
N ALA A 65 28.09 -17.28 6.96
CA ALA A 65 27.08 -16.23 6.88
C ALA A 65 27.66 -14.93 6.31
N ILE A 66 28.89 -14.56 6.72
CA ILE A 66 29.62 -13.43 6.13
C ILE A 66 29.74 -13.63 4.62
N THR A 67 30.21 -14.79 4.18
CA THR A 67 30.41 -15.10 2.76
C THR A 67 29.11 -15.02 1.96
N ARG A 68 27.97 -15.53 2.51
CA ARG A 68 26.66 -15.38 1.86
C ARG A 68 26.26 -13.91 1.70
N GLY A 69 26.49 -13.10 2.73
CA GLY A 69 26.22 -11.66 2.68
C GLY A 69 27.08 -10.92 1.65
N ILE A 70 28.38 -11.22 1.61
CA ILE A 70 29.32 -10.61 0.67
C ILE A 70 28.97 -10.97 -0.79
N ASN A 71 28.64 -12.24 -1.06
CA ASN A 71 28.21 -12.66 -2.39
C ASN A 71 26.92 -11.94 -2.84
N CYS A 72 25.99 -11.72 -1.92
CA CYS A 72 24.79 -10.92 -2.22
C CYS A 72 25.11 -9.46 -2.53
N LEU A 73 26.02 -8.85 -1.75
CA LEU A 73 26.46 -7.47 -1.98
C LEU A 73 27.19 -7.31 -3.32
N ALA A 74 27.97 -8.32 -3.75
CA ALA A 74 28.61 -8.31 -5.07
C ALA A 74 27.56 -8.28 -6.20
N LEU A 75 26.47 -9.07 -6.09
CA LEU A 75 25.36 -9.02 -7.05
C LEU A 75 24.65 -7.66 -7.05
N PHE A 76 24.50 -7.04 -5.88
CA PHE A 76 23.89 -5.71 -5.78
C PHE A 76 24.80 -4.64 -6.39
N ALA A 77 26.13 -4.71 -6.16
CA ALA A 77 27.09 -3.80 -6.76
C ALA A 77 27.04 -3.81 -8.30
N GLU A 78 26.87 -5.00 -8.90
CA GLU A 78 26.73 -5.13 -10.35
C GLU A 78 25.51 -4.37 -10.88
N ARG A 79 24.39 -4.40 -10.14
CA ARG A 79 23.16 -3.68 -10.50
C ARG A 79 23.23 -2.18 -10.30
N LEU A 80 24.15 -1.72 -9.44
CA LEU A 80 24.33 -0.31 -9.10
C LEU A 80 25.46 0.36 -9.88
N GLN A 81 26.02 -0.27 -10.90
CA GLN A 81 27.07 0.31 -11.73
C GLN A 81 26.61 1.67 -12.28
N GLY A 82 27.42 2.71 -12.04
CA GLY A 82 27.12 4.06 -12.49
C GLY A 82 26.22 4.90 -11.57
N PHE A 83 25.73 4.35 -10.46
CA PHE A 83 24.97 5.16 -9.48
C PHE A 83 25.91 6.07 -8.69
N PRO A 84 25.60 7.37 -8.57
CA PRO A 84 26.30 8.27 -7.65
C PRO A 84 26.14 7.82 -6.20
N MET A 85 27.18 7.99 -5.38
CA MET A 85 27.16 7.57 -3.96
C MET A 85 26.00 8.20 -3.17
N GLU A 86 25.70 9.46 -3.41
CA GLU A 86 24.63 10.21 -2.76
C GLU A 86 23.21 9.71 -3.13
N ASN A 87 23.10 8.89 -4.16
CA ASN A 87 21.85 8.31 -4.61
C ASN A 87 21.60 6.89 -4.06
N VAL A 88 22.54 6.34 -3.31
CA VAL A 88 22.44 4.99 -2.74
C VAL A 88 22.49 5.07 -1.22
N ASN A 89 21.46 4.57 -0.56
CA ASN A 89 21.44 4.48 0.91
C ASN A 89 21.36 3.00 1.32
N VAL A 90 22.32 2.57 2.13
CA VAL A 90 22.44 1.18 2.60
C VAL A 90 22.36 1.17 4.11
N VAL A 91 21.40 0.42 4.64
CA VAL A 91 21.21 0.26 6.09
C VAL A 91 21.44 -1.19 6.51
N GLY A 92 22.25 -1.38 7.53
CA GLY A 92 22.40 -2.64 8.24
C GLY A 92 21.57 -2.62 9.52
N THR A 93 20.82 -3.69 9.78
CA THR A 93 19.89 -3.75 10.88
C THR A 93 20.31 -4.70 11.99
N TYR A 94 19.41 -5.38 12.66
CA TYR A 94 19.59 -6.15 13.88
C TYR A 94 20.83 -7.04 13.89
N THR A 95 21.05 -7.91 12.91
CA THR A 95 22.17 -8.88 12.95
C THR A 95 23.52 -8.20 12.90
N LEU A 96 23.70 -7.23 12.01
CA LEU A 96 24.95 -6.46 11.92
C LEU A 96 25.16 -5.59 13.15
N ARG A 97 24.08 -5.02 13.72
CA ARG A 97 24.12 -4.26 14.97
C ARG A 97 24.55 -5.11 16.17
N ARG A 98 24.13 -6.38 16.21
CA ARG A 98 24.42 -7.33 17.28
C ARG A 98 25.81 -7.96 17.16
N ALA A 99 26.28 -8.18 15.95
CA ALA A 99 27.53 -8.88 15.71
C ALA A 99 28.74 -8.11 16.29
N VAL A 100 29.46 -8.72 17.22
CA VAL A 100 30.67 -8.15 17.81
C VAL A 100 31.82 -8.06 16.81
N ASN A 101 31.76 -8.82 15.75
CA ASN A 101 32.75 -8.84 14.64
C ASN A 101 32.17 -8.21 13.35
N ASN A 102 31.23 -7.26 13.47
CA ASN A 102 30.64 -6.60 12.28
C ASN A 102 31.70 -5.87 11.44
N ASP A 103 32.78 -5.39 12.02
CA ASP A 103 33.90 -4.78 11.31
C ASP A 103 34.53 -5.72 10.28
N GLU A 104 34.56 -7.03 10.54
CA GLU A 104 35.04 -8.03 9.59
C GLU A 104 34.11 -8.11 8.38
N PHE A 105 32.80 -8.14 8.61
CA PHE A 105 31.81 -8.08 7.55
C PHE A 105 31.97 -6.80 6.71
N LEU A 106 32.08 -5.62 7.36
CA LEU A 106 32.23 -4.35 6.67
C LEU A 106 33.52 -4.27 5.84
N ARG A 107 34.64 -4.77 6.38
CA ARG A 107 35.93 -4.84 5.65
C ARG A 107 35.86 -5.72 4.41
N GLN A 108 35.21 -6.89 4.51
CA GLN A 108 35.01 -7.77 3.35
C GLN A 108 34.01 -7.16 2.35
N ALA A 109 32.94 -6.55 2.83
CA ALA A 109 31.94 -5.87 1.99
C ALA A 109 32.57 -4.75 1.15
N ALA A 110 33.44 -3.93 1.74
CA ALA A 110 34.09 -2.81 1.05
C ALA A 110 34.97 -3.22 -0.15
N ARG A 111 35.35 -4.50 -0.25
CA ARG A 111 36.13 -5.02 -1.40
C ARG A 111 35.27 -5.26 -2.64
N VAL A 112 33.97 -5.51 -2.48
CA VAL A 112 33.06 -5.89 -3.57
C VAL A 112 31.90 -4.90 -3.77
N PHE A 113 31.67 -4.03 -2.80
CA PHE A 113 30.54 -3.14 -2.76
C PHE A 113 30.99 -1.72 -2.39
N PRO A 114 30.90 -0.74 -3.32
CA PRO A 114 31.54 0.56 -3.16
C PRO A 114 30.77 1.55 -2.29
N TYR A 115 29.56 1.21 -1.84
CA TYR A 115 28.69 2.11 -1.08
C TYR A 115 28.83 1.89 0.43
N PRO A 116 28.82 2.95 1.25
CA PRO A 116 28.94 2.83 2.70
C PRO A 116 27.71 2.13 3.30
N ILE A 117 27.95 1.21 4.23
CA ILE A 117 26.89 0.50 4.96
C ILE A 117 26.71 1.21 6.31
N ASN A 118 25.53 1.77 6.55
CA ASN A 118 25.17 2.44 7.79
C ASN A 118 24.45 1.45 8.72
N ILE A 119 25.12 1.01 9.79
CA ILE A 119 24.47 0.19 10.83
C ILE A 119 23.63 1.11 11.71
N ILE A 120 22.29 1.00 11.61
CA ILE A 120 21.35 1.89 12.30
C ILE A 120 20.91 1.34 13.66
N SER A 121 20.60 2.24 14.62
CA SER A 121 20.00 1.84 15.89
C SER A 121 18.59 1.28 15.71
N GLY A 122 18.10 0.51 16.68
CA GLY A 122 16.71 -0.01 16.64
C GLY A 122 15.67 1.11 16.61
N GLN A 123 15.90 2.21 17.31
CA GLN A 123 15.01 3.38 17.25
C GLN A 123 15.03 4.07 15.88
N THR A 124 16.20 4.18 15.26
CA THR A 124 16.31 4.74 13.91
C THR A 124 15.62 3.84 12.91
N GLU A 125 15.80 2.52 13.03
CA GLU A 125 15.10 1.50 12.23
C GLU A 125 13.57 1.66 12.36
N ALA A 126 13.06 1.72 13.60
CA ALA A 126 11.64 1.91 13.89
C ALA A 126 11.08 3.21 13.28
N LYS A 127 11.76 4.34 13.46
CA LYS A 127 11.35 5.62 12.86
C LYS A 127 11.36 5.59 11.33
N THR A 128 12.32 4.89 10.72
CA THR A 128 12.41 4.75 9.26
C THR A 128 11.30 3.86 8.73
N ILE A 129 10.97 2.76 9.43
CA ILE A 129 9.81 1.91 9.11
C ILE A 129 8.52 2.73 9.19
N TYR A 130 8.34 3.50 10.26
CA TYR A 130 7.17 4.35 10.42
C TYR A 130 7.01 5.33 9.25
N ALA A 131 8.09 5.99 8.84
CA ALA A 131 8.08 6.86 7.66
C ALA A 131 7.68 6.11 6.39
N GLY A 132 8.22 4.89 6.16
CA GLY A 132 7.86 4.06 5.01
C GLY A 132 6.37 3.69 4.98
N VAL A 133 5.81 3.34 6.13
CA VAL A 133 4.37 3.07 6.28
C VAL A 133 3.56 4.33 6.00
N CYS A 134 3.92 5.46 6.62
CA CYS A 134 3.21 6.73 6.45
C CYS A 134 3.20 7.22 5.00
N HIS A 135 4.26 6.97 4.23
CA HIS A 135 4.33 7.38 2.82
C HIS A 135 3.58 6.48 1.84
N THR A 136 3.08 5.34 2.29
CA THR A 136 2.43 4.34 1.44
C THR A 136 0.98 4.07 1.81
N GLN A 137 0.58 4.34 3.05
CA GLN A 137 -0.74 4.01 3.56
C GLN A 137 -1.65 5.25 3.70
N PRO A 138 -2.97 5.09 3.49
CA PRO A 138 -3.91 6.20 3.46
C PRO A 138 -4.33 6.72 4.85
N GLU A 139 -4.07 5.96 5.91
CA GLU A 139 -4.55 6.27 7.25
C GLU A 139 -3.99 7.60 7.74
N LYS A 140 -4.88 8.47 8.20
CA LYS A 140 -4.57 9.76 8.84
C LYS A 140 -4.61 9.64 10.36
N GLY A 141 -4.01 10.59 11.05
CA GLY A 141 -4.01 10.68 12.51
C GLY A 141 -3.11 9.64 13.17
N ARG A 142 -3.46 9.34 14.43
CA ARG A 142 -2.61 8.49 15.26
C ARG A 142 -2.68 7.02 14.88
N LYS A 143 -1.52 6.41 14.58
CA LYS A 143 -1.40 5.02 14.16
C LYS A 143 -0.33 4.27 14.95
N LEU A 144 -0.60 2.99 15.21
CA LEU A 144 0.37 2.04 15.73
C LEU A 144 0.92 1.24 14.55
N VAL A 145 2.24 1.22 14.40
CA VAL A 145 2.95 0.42 13.39
C VAL A 145 3.73 -0.68 14.09
N ILE A 146 3.55 -1.92 13.64
CA ILE A 146 4.27 -3.11 14.12
C ILE A 146 5.04 -3.71 12.96
N ASP A 147 6.33 -3.94 13.14
CA ASP A 147 7.18 -4.64 12.18
C ASP A 147 7.82 -5.86 12.85
N ILE A 148 7.50 -7.07 12.36
CA ILE A 148 8.11 -8.30 12.89
C ILE A 148 9.14 -8.78 11.88
N GLY A 149 10.40 -8.41 12.15
CA GLY A 149 11.56 -8.79 11.36
C GLY A 149 12.10 -10.18 11.68
N GLY A 150 13.30 -10.49 11.16
CA GLY A 150 13.97 -11.76 11.43
C GLY A 150 14.58 -11.85 12.83
N GLY A 151 15.14 -10.76 13.36
CA GLY A 151 15.81 -10.72 14.67
C GLY A 151 15.20 -9.77 15.68
N SER A 152 14.47 -8.76 15.22
CA SER A 152 13.82 -7.76 16.07
C SER A 152 12.36 -7.54 15.70
N THR A 153 11.65 -6.87 16.58
CA THR A 153 10.31 -6.34 16.34
C THR A 153 10.29 -4.88 16.75
N GLU A 154 9.86 -4.04 15.83
CA GLU A 154 9.71 -2.62 16.00
C GLU A 154 8.23 -2.29 16.25
N MET A 155 8.00 -1.38 17.21
CA MET A 155 6.67 -0.91 17.61
C MET A 155 6.71 0.60 17.68
N ILE A 156 5.85 1.28 16.90
CA ILE A 156 5.88 2.72 16.79
C ILE A 156 4.47 3.27 16.90
N ILE A 157 4.26 4.25 17.78
CA ILE A 157 3.09 5.13 17.71
C ILE A 157 3.54 6.47 17.18
N GLY A 158 2.80 7.00 16.22
CA GLY A 158 3.01 8.35 15.72
C GLY A 158 1.70 8.98 15.26
N ASP A 159 1.72 10.29 15.10
CA ASP A 159 0.60 11.07 14.59
C ASP A 159 0.98 11.63 13.21
N ASP A 160 0.18 11.29 12.19
CA ASP A 160 0.51 11.49 10.78
C ASP A 160 1.94 11.04 10.44
N PHE A 161 2.85 11.95 10.14
CA PHE A 161 4.26 11.65 9.82
C PHE A 161 5.22 11.74 11.02
N THR A 162 4.71 12.11 12.20
CA THR A 162 5.55 12.37 13.38
C THR A 162 5.55 11.16 14.30
N PRO A 163 6.66 10.43 14.46
CA PRO A 163 6.76 9.35 15.44
C PRO A 163 6.80 9.94 16.85
N LEU A 164 5.92 9.46 17.74
CA LEU A 164 5.81 9.87 19.14
C LEU A 164 6.61 8.93 20.06
N ILE A 165 6.42 7.62 19.90
CA ILE A 165 7.18 6.57 20.59
C ILE A 165 7.67 5.59 19.55
N ALA A 166 8.92 5.16 19.66
CA ALA A 166 9.55 4.20 18.76
C ALA A 166 10.45 3.27 19.54
N GLU A 167 10.06 1.99 19.61
CA GLU A 167 10.76 0.95 20.34
C GLU A 167 11.13 -0.22 19.44
N SER A 168 12.28 -0.83 19.71
CA SER A 168 12.76 -2.05 19.07
C SER A 168 13.09 -3.09 20.15
N ARG A 169 12.54 -4.28 20.00
CA ARG A 169 12.78 -5.40 20.94
C ARG A 169 13.45 -6.58 20.24
N HIS A 170 14.35 -7.24 20.95
CA HIS A 170 15.08 -8.43 20.46
C HIS A 170 14.15 -9.66 20.41
N MET A 171 13.22 -9.66 19.50
CA MET A 171 12.30 -10.75 19.22
C MET A 171 11.93 -10.74 17.72
N GLY A 172 12.43 -11.70 16.98
CA GLY A 172 12.19 -11.83 15.55
C GLY A 172 11.87 -13.26 15.16
N CYS A 173 11.26 -13.46 14.01
CA CYS A 173 10.79 -14.79 13.60
C CYS A 173 11.93 -15.78 13.39
N VAL A 174 13.12 -15.37 12.96
CA VAL A 174 14.30 -16.23 12.80
C VAL A 174 14.93 -16.55 14.14
N SER A 175 15.16 -15.55 14.99
CA SER A 175 15.74 -15.76 16.32
C SER A 175 14.86 -16.66 17.20
N PHE A 176 13.54 -16.50 17.11
CA PHE A 176 12.59 -17.36 17.83
C PHE A 176 12.50 -18.78 17.25
N ALA A 177 12.64 -18.93 15.91
CA ALA A 177 12.75 -20.26 15.31
C ALA A 177 13.94 -21.03 15.90
N THR A 178 15.11 -20.41 15.93
CA THR A 178 16.34 -21.03 16.47
C THR A 178 16.22 -21.31 17.97
N GLN A 179 15.57 -20.43 18.75
CA GLN A 179 15.51 -20.54 20.20
C GLN A 179 14.47 -21.54 20.69
N PHE A 180 13.27 -21.56 20.10
CA PHE A 180 12.11 -22.29 20.62
C PHE A 180 11.64 -23.45 19.77
N PHE A 181 12.06 -23.51 18.48
CA PHE A 181 11.60 -24.51 17.52
C PHE A 181 12.79 -25.16 16.81
N LYS A 182 13.87 -25.45 17.56
CA LYS A 182 15.09 -26.09 17.04
C LYS A 182 14.64 -27.25 16.16
N ASP A 183 14.71 -28.16 15.89
CA ASP A 183 14.37 -29.32 15.06
C ASP A 183 13.04 -29.21 14.25
N GLY A 184 12.46 -28.02 14.13
CA GLY A 184 11.22 -27.78 13.39
C GLY A 184 9.96 -28.33 14.05
N ILE A 185 10.04 -28.76 15.31
CA ILE A 185 8.92 -29.36 16.05
C ILE A 185 7.91 -28.27 16.47
N ILE A 186 6.68 -28.44 16.04
CA ILE A 186 5.53 -27.61 16.44
C ILE A 186 4.82 -28.33 17.59
N SER A 187 4.86 -27.74 18.79
CA SER A 187 4.09 -28.20 19.93
C SER A 187 3.42 -27.03 20.64
N VAL A 188 2.35 -27.31 21.36
CA VAL A 188 1.67 -26.31 22.20
C VAL A 188 2.65 -25.72 23.22
N GLU A 189 3.50 -26.57 23.80
CA GLU A 189 4.51 -26.15 24.77
C GLU A 189 5.53 -25.19 24.17
N ASN A 190 6.14 -25.55 23.03
CA ASN A 190 7.10 -24.67 22.34
C ASN A 190 6.49 -23.34 21.95
N PHE A 191 5.25 -23.36 21.45
CA PHE A 191 4.53 -22.14 21.10
C PHE A 191 4.27 -21.26 22.33
N GLN A 192 3.81 -21.83 23.44
CA GLN A 192 3.55 -21.07 24.67
C GLN A 192 4.85 -20.50 25.27
N ARG A 193 5.94 -21.25 25.25
CA ARG A 193 7.26 -20.75 25.69
C ARG A 193 7.72 -19.57 24.82
N ALA A 194 7.59 -19.67 23.52
CA ALA A 194 7.92 -18.58 22.59
C ALA A 194 7.03 -17.35 22.85
N ARG A 195 5.71 -17.56 22.95
CA ARG A 195 4.75 -16.48 23.22
C ARG A 195 5.03 -15.79 24.56
N GLN A 196 5.25 -16.56 25.64
CA GLN A 196 5.56 -15.99 26.96
C GLN A 196 6.86 -15.20 26.95
N SER A 197 7.89 -15.69 26.24
CA SER A 197 9.13 -14.94 26.05
C SER A 197 8.90 -13.61 25.33
N ALA A 198 8.00 -13.56 24.33
CA ALA A 198 7.64 -12.33 23.66
C ALA A 198 6.88 -11.37 24.60
N VAL A 199 5.92 -11.87 25.38
CA VAL A 199 5.19 -11.07 26.40
C VAL A 199 6.18 -10.41 27.35
N ASN A 200 7.09 -11.17 27.95
CA ASN A 200 8.08 -10.65 28.92
C ASN A 200 9.00 -9.57 28.32
N LYS A 201 9.17 -9.54 27.01
CA LYS A 201 10.01 -8.54 26.32
C LYS A 201 9.30 -7.22 26.03
N ILE A 202 7.96 -7.19 26.13
CA ILE A 202 7.16 -6.02 25.73
C ILE A 202 6.13 -5.60 26.77
N GLU A 203 5.97 -6.34 27.87
CA GLU A 203 4.97 -6.04 28.91
C GLU A 203 5.16 -4.64 29.51
N ASP A 204 6.40 -4.19 29.63
CA ASP A 204 6.76 -2.85 30.09
C ASP A 204 6.18 -1.73 29.19
N LEU A 205 6.00 -1.99 27.91
CA LEU A 205 5.46 -1.02 26.95
C LEU A 205 3.93 -0.90 27.00
N GLY A 206 3.26 -1.95 27.47
CA GLY A 206 1.81 -2.10 27.33
C GLY A 206 1.01 -0.94 27.91
N PHE A 207 1.39 -0.42 29.08
CA PHE A 207 0.67 0.67 29.73
C PHE A 207 0.80 1.99 28.94
N GLU A 208 2.02 2.36 28.58
CA GLU A 208 2.32 3.62 27.88
C GLU A 208 1.68 3.67 26.50
N TYR A 209 1.80 2.58 25.73
CA TYR A 209 1.22 2.47 24.40
C TYR A 209 -0.32 2.57 24.44
N ARG A 210 -0.99 1.82 25.33
CA ARG A 210 -2.45 1.89 25.47
C ARG A 210 -2.93 3.25 25.97
N LYS A 211 -2.17 3.92 26.85
CA LYS A 211 -2.50 5.27 27.34
C LYS A 211 -2.42 6.30 26.22
N LEU A 212 -1.40 6.19 25.34
CA LEU A 212 -1.26 7.08 24.20
C LEU A 212 -2.35 6.82 23.15
N GLY A 213 -2.72 5.55 22.96
CA GLY A 213 -3.78 5.11 22.06
C GLY A 213 -3.49 5.33 20.57
N TRP A 214 -4.33 4.79 19.73
CA TRP A 214 -4.27 4.88 18.26
C TRP A 214 -5.64 4.72 17.63
N GLN A 215 -5.79 5.20 16.40
CA GLN A 215 -7.02 5.06 15.59
C GLN A 215 -6.90 3.88 14.61
N SER A 216 -5.68 3.57 14.16
CA SER A 216 -5.42 2.46 13.25
C SER A 216 -4.17 1.69 13.66
N VAL A 217 -4.15 0.39 13.30
CA VAL A 217 -2.99 -0.49 13.50
C VAL A 217 -2.56 -1.06 12.17
N LEU A 218 -1.30 -0.82 11.83
CA LEU A 218 -0.68 -1.28 10.61
C LEU A 218 0.49 -2.21 10.93
N GLY A 219 0.58 -3.31 10.21
CA GLY A 219 1.67 -4.24 10.35
C GLY A 219 2.48 -4.37 9.09
N SER A 220 3.80 -4.41 9.20
CA SER A 220 4.71 -4.51 8.06
C SER A 220 5.61 -5.74 8.11
N SER A 221 6.45 -5.88 7.12
CA SER A 221 7.39 -7.01 6.95
C SER A 221 6.78 -8.38 6.67
N GLY A 222 7.67 -9.35 6.50
CA GLY A 222 7.33 -10.65 5.94
C GLY A 222 6.44 -11.51 6.82
N THR A 223 6.55 -11.39 8.15
CA THR A 223 5.72 -12.16 9.09
C THR A 223 4.25 -11.75 8.97
N ILE A 224 3.97 -10.47 9.12
CA ILE A 224 2.60 -9.95 9.08
C ILE A 224 2.01 -10.10 7.67
N LYS A 225 2.82 -9.89 6.62
CA LYS A 225 2.42 -10.17 5.23
C LYS A 225 1.92 -11.59 5.07
N THR A 226 2.68 -12.57 5.55
CA THR A 226 2.32 -13.99 5.43
C THR A 226 1.04 -14.30 6.21
N VAL A 227 0.89 -13.77 7.43
CA VAL A 227 -0.34 -13.97 8.24
C VAL A 227 -1.55 -13.38 7.50
N SER A 228 -1.45 -12.15 6.99
CA SER A 228 -2.52 -11.52 6.21
C SER A 228 -2.84 -12.31 4.94
N GLN A 229 -1.85 -12.84 4.21
CA GLN A 229 -2.05 -13.67 3.03
C GLN A 229 -2.75 -15.00 3.34
N VAL A 230 -2.37 -15.67 4.42
CA VAL A 230 -3.02 -16.90 4.87
C VAL A 230 -4.47 -16.61 5.25
N ILE A 231 -4.72 -15.57 6.04
CA ILE A 231 -6.09 -15.15 6.40
C ILE A 231 -6.90 -14.83 5.14
N SER A 232 -6.33 -14.13 4.17
CA SER A 232 -7.04 -13.77 2.94
C SER A 232 -7.40 -14.99 2.08
N SER A 233 -6.61 -16.05 2.17
CA SER A 233 -6.81 -17.28 1.41
C SER A 233 -7.72 -18.30 2.10
N THR A 234 -7.96 -18.16 3.43
CA THR A 234 -8.63 -19.21 4.22
C THR A 234 -9.83 -18.72 5.03
N ILE A 235 -9.85 -17.46 5.46
CA ILE A 235 -10.82 -16.96 6.45
C ILE A 235 -11.60 -15.74 5.92
N ASP A 236 -10.88 -14.70 5.49
CA ASP A 236 -11.48 -13.42 5.07
C ASP A 236 -10.68 -12.80 3.92
N PRO A 237 -11.29 -12.59 2.74
CA PRO A 237 -10.61 -12.05 1.55
C PRO A 237 -9.85 -10.73 1.75
N ASN A 238 -10.23 -9.94 2.76
CA ASN A 238 -9.53 -8.68 3.09
C ASN A 238 -8.17 -8.89 3.75
N GLY A 239 -7.90 -10.08 4.31
CA GLY A 239 -6.67 -10.35 5.03
C GLY A 239 -6.49 -9.53 6.32
N ILE A 240 -7.58 -8.95 6.87
CA ILE A 240 -7.55 -8.21 8.14
C ILE A 240 -7.28 -9.20 9.27
N ILE A 241 -6.24 -8.92 10.05
CA ILE A 241 -5.86 -9.74 11.20
C ILE A 241 -6.64 -9.23 12.40
N THR A 242 -7.57 -10.05 12.93
CA THR A 242 -8.25 -9.80 14.19
C THR A 242 -7.79 -10.81 15.23
N THR A 243 -8.01 -10.53 16.52
CA THR A 243 -7.70 -11.46 17.61
C THR A 243 -8.34 -12.82 17.38
N GLU A 244 -9.60 -12.87 16.95
CA GLU A 244 -10.33 -14.10 16.67
C GLU A 244 -9.71 -14.90 15.51
N ARG A 245 -9.42 -14.23 14.39
CA ARG A 245 -8.80 -14.86 13.22
C ARG A 245 -7.39 -15.35 13.50
N LEU A 246 -6.63 -14.57 14.27
CA LEU A 246 -5.30 -14.97 14.72
C LEU A 246 -5.35 -16.23 15.58
N ASN A 247 -6.28 -16.32 16.54
CA ASN A 247 -6.48 -17.50 17.38
C ASN A 247 -6.90 -18.72 16.56
N THR A 248 -7.79 -18.54 15.58
CA THR A 248 -8.19 -19.60 14.65
C THR A 248 -7.00 -20.13 13.85
N LEU A 249 -6.16 -19.24 13.35
CA LEU A 249 -4.95 -19.59 12.59
C LEU A 249 -3.92 -20.31 13.48
N ILE A 250 -3.73 -19.86 14.72
CA ILE A 250 -2.85 -20.52 15.70
C ILE A 250 -3.35 -21.95 15.98
N ALA A 251 -4.65 -22.11 16.25
CA ALA A 251 -5.23 -23.43 16.49
C ALA A 251 -5.09 -24.37 15.29
N GLN A 252 -5.23 -23.87 14.07
CA GLN A 252 -4.99 -24.63 12.85
C GLN A 252 -3.53 -25.04 12.71
N THR A 253 -2.62 -24.11 12.98
CA THR A 253 -1.16 -24.30 12.85
C THR A 253 -0.64 -25.33 13.87
N LEU A 254 -1.14 -25.31 15.09
CA LEU A 254 -0.74 -26.23 16.17
C LEU A 254 -1.20 -27.68 15.96
N ARG A 255 -2.03 -27.95 14.96
CA ARG A 255 -2.37 -29.34 14.55
C ARG A 255 -1.24 -30.00 13.77
N ALA A 256 -0.35 -29.25 13.18
CA ALA A 256 0.85 -29.74 12.54
C ALA A 256 1.91 -30.01 13.63
N ASN A 257 2.59 -31.17 13.54
CA ASN A 257 3.60 -31.55 14.53
C ASN A 257 5.01 -31.06 14.13
N HIS A 258 5.19 -30.65 12.89
CA HIS A 258 6.49 -30.25 12.35
C HIS A 258 6.33 -29.24 11.21
N PHE A 259 7.32 -28.38 11.00
CA PHE A 259 7.31 -27.39 9.91
C PHE A 259 7.05 -28.01 8.54
N THR A 260 7.66 -29.19 8.27
CA THR A 260 7.49 -29.88 6.96
C THR A 260 6.08 -30.42 6.72
N SER A 261 5.28 -30.60 7.77
CA SER A 261 3.88 -31.02 7.66
C SER A 261 2.89 -29.87 7.63
N LEU A 262 3.40 -28.62 7.72
CA LEU A 262 2.57 -27.44 7.72
C LEU A 262 2.12 -27.09 6.28
N ASN A 263 0.86 -27.40 5.97
CA ASN A 263 0.26 -27.11 4.67
C ASN A 263 -1.01 -26.27 4.87
N ILE A 264 -0.89 -24.95 4.66
CA ILE A 264 -1.98 -24.00 4.80
C ILE A 264 -2.05 -23.14 3.54
N ASN A 265 -3.24 -22.98 2.98
CA ASN A 265 -3.44 -22.11 1.81
C ASN A 265 -2.94 -20.69 2.06
N GLY A 266 -2.21 -20.13 1.13
CA GLY A 266 -1.61 -18.79 1.26
C GLY A 266 -0.26 -18.77 1.97
N LEU A 267 0.19 -19.88 2.60
CA LEU A 267 1.51 -19.97 3.19
C LEU A 267 2.55 -20.35 2.13
N ASN A 268 3.49 -19.44 1.89
CA ASN A 268 4.61 -19.68 0.97
C ASN A 268 5.62 -20.64 1.61
N SER A 269 6.13 -21.61 0.83
CA SER A 269 7.15 -22.56 1.25
C SER A 269 8.41 -21.91 1.85
N ASP A 270 8.80 -20.76 1.35
CA ASP A 270 9.94 -19.98 1.86
C ASP A 270 9.76 -19.41 3.28
N ARG A 271 8.55 -19.48 3.81
CA ARG A 271 8.18 -18.88 5.11
C ARG A 271 7.79 -19.90 6.18
N VAL A 272 7.73 -21.17 5.82
CA VAL A 272 7.25 -22.26 6.71
C VAL A 272 8.05 -22.33 8.01
N ASP A 273 9.38 -22.21 7.92
CA ASP A 273 10.33 -22.28 9.04
C ASP A 273 10.22 -21.12 10.05
N VAL A 274 9.70 -20.00 9.62
CA VAL A 274 9.58 -18.77 10.45
C VAL A 274 8.13 -18.34 10.73
N PHE A 275 7.16 -19.07 10.18
CA PHE A 275 5.74 -18.72 10.31
C PHE A 275 5.21 -18.90 11.73
N VAL A 276 5.42 -20.08 12.32
CA VAL A 276 4.97 -20.41 13.69
C VAL A 276 5.63 -19.51 14.76
N PRO A 277 6.97 -19.32 14.72
CA PRO A 277 7.63 -18.34 15.59
C PRO A 277 7.07 -16.93 15.45
N GLY A 278 6.81 -16.50 14.20
CA GLY A 278 6.21 -15.19 13.92
C GLY A 278 4.79 -15.05 14.48
N LEU A 279 3.96 -16.10 14.41
CA LEU A 279 2.63 -16.13 15.03
C LEU A 279 2.70 -15.99 16.55
N ALA A 280 3.68 -16.64 17.22
CA ALA A 280 3.86 -16.53 18.65
C ALA A 280 4.18 -15.08 19.08
N ILE A 281 5.07 -14.40 18.33
CA ILE A 281 5.40 -12.99 18.57
C ILE A 281 4.16 -12.12 18.34
N LEU A 282 3.48 -12.30 17.20
CA LEU A 282 2.31 -11.48 16.84
C LEU A 282 1.18 -11.63 17.88
N SER A 283 0.93 -12.85 18.37
CA SER A 283 -0.10 -13.09 19.38
C SER A 283 0.23 -12.40 20.71
N ALA A 284 1.51 -12.37 21.13
CA ALA A 284 1.95 -11.65 22.31
C ALA A 284 1.76 -10.12 22.15
N VAL A 285 2.09 -9.57 20.96
CA VAL A 285 1.89 -8.15 20.65
C VAL A 285 0.40 -7.77 20.70
N PHE A 286 -0.47 -8.60 20.13
CA PHE A 286 -1.93 -8.38 20.17
C PHE A 286 -2.45 -8.33 21.61
N GLU A 287 -1.99 -9.26 22.45
CA GLU A 287 -2.40 -9.33 23.85
C GLU A 287 -1.91 -8.15 24.67
N VAL A 288 -0.60 -7.90 24.70
CA VAL A 288 0.01 -6.87 25.54
C VAL A 288 -0.48 -5.47 25.17
N LEU A 289 -0.61 -5.20 23.88
CA LEU A 289 -1.09 -3.90 23.40
C LEU A 289 -2.63 -3.83 23.30
N ASN A 290 -3.35 -4.93 23.52
CA ASN A 290 -4.81 -5.01 23.36
C ASN A 290 -5.30 -4.62 21.96
N ILE A 291 -4.64 -5.15 20.91
CA ILE A 291 -4.97 -4.88 19.52
C ILE A 291 -6.21 -5.67 19.13
N GLN A 292 -7.24 -5.00 18.61
CA GLN A 292 -8.46 -5.65 18.13
C GLN A 292 -8.34 -6.08 16.67
N GLN A 293 -7.73 -5.23 15.84
CA GLN A 293 -7.52 -5.51 14.42
C GLN A 293 -6.25 -4.84 13.91
N MET A 294 -5.64 -5.44 12.90
CA MET A 294 -4.45 -4.95 12.22
C MET A 294 -4.60 -5.15 10.71
N ARG A 295 -4.18 -4.16 9.92
CA ARG A 295 -4.06 -4.27 8.46
C ARG A 295 -2.59 -4.40 8.07
N TYR A 296 -2.34 -5.15 6.99
CA TYR A 296 -1.00 -5.24 6.42
C TYR A 296 -0.67 -3.98 5.60
N SER A 297 0.54 -3.49 5.77
CA SER A 297 1.15 -2.41 4.99
C SER A 297 2.26 -2.95 4.08
N ASP A 298 2.24 -2.59 2.80
CA ASP A 298 3.36 -2.88 1.90
C ASP A 298 4.57 -1.95 2.14
N GLY A 299 4.36 -0.81 2.80
CA GLY A 299 5.43 0.09 3.24
C GLY A 299 6.16 -0.47 4.46
N ALA A 300 7.49 -0.41 4.43
CA ALA A 300 8.39 -0.90 5.47
C ALA A 300 9.70 -0.09 5.48
N LEU A 301 10.77 -0.66 6.05
CA LEU A 301 12.09 -0.02 6.16
C LEU A 301 12.61 0.53 4.82
N ARG A 302 12.52 -0.26 3.75
CA ARG A 302 13.05 0.11 2.41
C ARG A 302 12.39 1.34 1.84
N GLU A 303 11.07 1.41 1.94
CA GLU A 303 10.29 2.56 1.51
C GLU A 303 10.69 3.78 2.34
N GLY A 304 10.85 3.65 3.66
CA GLY A 304 11.36 4.71 4.52
C GLY A 304 12.76 5.20 4.13
N VAL A 305 13.67 4.27 3.78
CA VAL A 305 15.01 4.61 3.29
C VAL A 305 14.95 5.37 1.96
N ILE A 306 14.08 4.94 1.01
CA ILE A 306 13.88 5.67 -0.25
C ILE A 306 13.35 7.08 0.00
N TYR A 307 12.32 7.22 0.82
CA TYR A 307 11.73 8.53 1.12
C TYR A 307 12.70 9.45 1.88
N SER A 308 13.66 8.90 2.62
CA SER A 308 14.70 9.70 3.29
C SER A 308 15.71 10.35 2.32
N LEU A 309 15.86 9.82 1.10
CA LEU A 309 16.74 10.37 0.07
C LEU A 309 16.20 11.63 -0.60
N GLU A 310 14.92 11.97 -0.37
CA GLU A 310 14.29 13.15 -0.96
C GLU A 310 13.46 13.91 0.07
N LYS A 311 13.93 15.10 0.46
CA LYS A 311 13.29 15.93 1.49
C LYS A 311 11.91 16.48 1.08
N ASN A 312 11.62 16.55 -0.22
CA ASN A 312 10.39 17.13 -0.73
C ASN A 312 9.18 16.18 -0.64
N PHE A 313 9.36 14.94 -0.19
CA PHE A 313 8.27 13.98 -0.03
C PHE A 313 7.44 14.14 1.25
N GLN A 314 7.80 15.05 2.14
CA GLN A 314 7.00 15.33 3.36
C GLN A 314 5.75 16.15 3.03
N VAL A 315 4.86 15.60 2.19
CA VAL A 315 3.58 16.22 1.84
C VAL A 315 2.47 15.50 2.61
N ALA A 316 1.63 16.26 3.28
CA ALA A 316 0.57 15.74 4.14
C ALA A 316 -0.50 14.92 3.38
N ASP A 317 -0.69 15.15 2.08
CA ASP A 317 -1.64 14.41 1.24
C ASP A 317 -0.92 13.51 0.22
N ILE A 318 -0.75 12.24 0.60
CA ILE A 318 -0.08 11.23 -0.23
C ILE A 318 -0.88 10.93 -1.49
N ARG A 319 -2.22 10.91 -1.42
CA ARG A 319 -3.08 10.64 -2.58
C ARG A 319 -3.01 11.76 -3.59
N ALA A 320 -3.02 13.01 -3.12
CA ALA A 320 -2.85 14.18 -4.00
C ALA A 320 -1.49 14.12 -4.70
N ARG A 321 -0.42 13.80 -3.99
CA ARG A 321 0.92 13.62 -4.58
C ARG A 321 0.93 12.51 -5.64
N THR A 322 0.34 11.34 -5.32
CA THR A 322 0.25 10.21 -6.24
C THR A 322 -0.53 10.58 -7.50
N ALA A 323 -1.72 11.18 -7.34
CA ALA A 323 -2.54 11.59 -8.46
C ALA A 323 -1.88 12.67 -9.31
N TRP A 324 -1.21 13.65 -8.69
CA TRP A 324 -0.44 14.67 -9.40
C TRP A 324 0.70 14.05 -10.21
N GLY A 325 1.48 13.16 -9.59
CA GLY A 325 2.56 12.45 -10.29
C GLY A 325 2.07 11.61 -11.48
N LEU A 326 0.94 10.93 -11.33
CA LEU A 326 0.31 10.19 -12.45
C LEU A 326 -0.19 11.14 -13.54
N SER A 327 -0.77 12.26 -13.15
CA SER A 327 -1.25 13.26 -14.11
C SER A 327 -0.11 13.80 -14.98
N GLU A 328 1.04 14.10 -14.39
CA GLU A 328 2.25 14.53 -15.11
C GLU A 328 2.82 13.39 -15.98
N GLN A 329 2.94 12.18 -15.38
CA GLN A 329 3.50 11.03 -16.09
C GLN A 329 2.71 10.64 -17.33
N PHE A 330 1.39 10.70 -17.26
CA PHE A 330 0.48 10.31 -18.33
C PHE A 330 -0.13 11.50 -19.09
N ASN A 331 0.37 12.71 -18.84
CA ASN A 331 -0.03 13.95 -19.51
C ASN A 331 -1.55 14.17 -19.53
N ILE A 332 -2.19 14.02 -18.35
CA ILE A 332 -3.64 14.22 -18.17
C ILE A 332 -3.98 15.71 -18.31
N ASP A 333 -5.08 16.03 -19.01
CA ASP A 333 -5.67 17.37 -19.00
C ASP A 333 -6.20 17.74 -17.61
N GLN A 334 -5.39 18.46 -16.84
CA GLN A 334 -5.70 18.86 -15.46
C GLN A 334 -6.98 19.70 -15.37
N ALA A 335 -7.21 20.58 -16.34
CA ALA A 335 -8.39 21.43 -16.35
C ALA A 335 -9.66 20.57 -16.53
N GLN A 336 -9.63 19.59 -17.43
CA GLN A 336 -10.73 18.66 -17.63
C GLN A 336 -10.94 17.77 -16.40
N ALA A 337 -9.85 17.23 -15.83
CA ALA A 337 -9.90 16.41 -14.64
C ALA A 337 -10.56 17.12 -13.45
N HIS A 338 -10.24 18.41 -13.26
CA HIS A 338 -10.87 19.23 -12.20
C HIS A 338 -12.36 19.45 -12.48
N ARG A 339 -12.76 19.83 -13.70
CA ARG A 339 -14.17 20.03 -14.04
C ARG A 339 -15.01 18.77 -13.77
N VAL A 340 -14.51 17.60 -14.19
CA VAL A 340 -15.20 16.33 -13.93
C VAL A 340 -15.27 16.03 -12.44
N ALA A 341 -14.21 16.29 -11.68
CA ALA A 341 -14.19 16.09 -10.23
C ALA A 341 -15.18 17.02 -9.51
N ASP A 342 -15.26 18.29 -9.91
CA ASP A 342 -16.20 19.25 -9.34
C ASP A 342 -17.65 18.84 -9.59
N SER A 343 -17.94 18.38 -10.81
CA SER A 343 -19.28 17.87 -11.17
C SER A 343 -19.62 16.60 -10.38
N ALA A 344 -18.68 15.67 -10.23
CA ALA A 344 -18.87 14.45 -9.44
C ALA A 344 -19.10 14.76 -7.96
N ASN A 345 -18.37 15.73 -7.40
CA ASN A 345 -18.55 16.18 -6.03
C ASN A 345 -19.96 16.76 -5.81
N LEU A 346 -20.41 17.63 -6.72
CA LEU A 346 -21.73 18.26 -6.67
C LEU A 346 -22.86 17.22 -6.72
N LEU A 347 -22.78 16.25 -7.63
CA LEU A 347 -23.75 15.17 -7.75
C LEU A 347 -23.74 14.24 -6.52
N SER A 348 -22.56 13.83 -6.05
CA SER A 348 -22.45 12.94 -4.91
C SER A 348 -22.92 13.57 -3.60
N ALA A 349 -22.81 14.89 -3.46
CA ALA A 349 -23.30 15.61 -2.30
C ALA A 349 -24.84 15.59 -2.19
N GLN A 350 -25.56 15.49 -3.31
CA GLN A 350 -27.02 15.45 -3.35
C GLN A 350 -27.59 14.04 -3.15
N TYR A 351 -26.77 12.97 -3.28
CA TYR A 351 -27.21 11.60 -3.08
C TYR A 351 -27.26 11.22 -1.59
N GLN A 352 -28.38 10.68 -1.10
CA GLN A 352 -28.61 10.43 0.32
C GLN A 352 -28.84 8.94 0.68
N HIS A 353 -28.93 8.03 -0.30
CA HIS A 353 -29.36 6.65 -0.06
C HIS A 353 -28.22 5.63 -0.05
N TRP A 354 -27.08 6.01 0.55
CA TRP A 354 -25.91 5.14 0.69
C TRP A 354 -26.19 3.94 1.59
N GLN A 355 -25.78 2.75 1.17
CA GLN A 355 -25.87 1.52 1.96
C GLN A 355 -24.67 1.35 2.90
N SER A 356 -23.48 1.68 2.44
CA SER A 356 -22.22 1.56 3.19
C SER A 356 -21.98 2.79 4.08
N GLN A 357 -22.84 3.02 5.06
CA GLN A 357 -22.84 4.24 5.90
C GLN A 357 -21.48 4.57 6.52
N ALA A 358 -20.72 3.55 6.94
CA ALA A 358 -19.41 3.72 7.55
C ALA A 358 -18.32 4.20 6.58
N TYR A 359 -18.55 4.12 5.27
CA TYR A 359 -17.55 4.38 4.22
C TYR A 359 -17.94 5.48 3.25
N ILE A 360 -18.96 6.28 3.55
CA ILE A 360 -19.48 7.33 2.63
C ILE A 360 -18.39 8.31 2.23
N GLU A 361 -17.67 8.85 3.20
CA GLU A 361 -16.63 9.85 2.93
C GLU A 361 -15.48 9.24 2.12
N GLU A 362 -15.06 8.01 2.45
CA GLU A 362 -14.03 7.29 1.71
C GLU A 362 -14.46 7.05 0.25
N MET A 363 -15.70 6.58 0.02
CA MET A 363 -16.23 6.35 -1.32
C MET A 363 -16.30 7.63 -2.14
N ARG A 364 -16.71 8.74 -1.53
CA ARG A 364 -16.74 10.05 -2.20
C ARG A 364 -15.34 10.54 -2.54
N GLU A 365 -14.36 10.39 -1.62
CA GLU A 365 -12.97 10.70 -1.93
C GLU A 365 -12.46 9.89 -3.13
N ILE A 366 -12.73 8.56 -3.17
CA ILE A 366 -12.31 7.70 -4.29
C ILE A 366 -13.01 8.09 -5.60
N LEU A 367 -14.27 8.50 -5.55
CA LEU A 367 -14.97 9.04 -6.72
C LEU A 367 -14.24 10.28 -7.31
N LEU A 368 -13.79 11.20 -6.45
CA LEU A 368 -13.07 12.38 -6.90
C LEU A 368 -11.71 12.02 -7.51
N TRP A 369 -11.03 11.01 -6.97
CA TRP A 369 -9.79 10.50 -7.57
C TRP A 369 -10.07 9.78 -8.89
N ALA A 370 -11.16 9.02 -9.00
CA ALA A 370 -11.60 8.42 -10.26
C ALA A 370 -11.88 9.50 -11.32
N ALA A 371 -12.56 10.58 -10.94
CA ALA A 371 -12.83 11.70 -11.82
C ALA A 371 -11.54 12.40 -12.30
N ARG A 372 -10.52 12.51 -11.46
CA ARG A 372 -9.22 13.11 -11.82
C ARG A 372 -8.36 12.22 -12.72
N LEU A 373 -8.50 10.90 -12.61
CA LEU A 373 -7.62 9.92 -13.26
C LEU A 373 -8.31 9.14 -14.39
N HIS A 374 -9.58 9.44 -14.72
CA HIS A 374 -10.35 8.64 -15.70
C HIS A 374 -9.75 8.63 -17.10
N GLU A 375 -8.98 9.64 -17.46
CA GLU A 375 -8.31 9.74 -18.75
C GLU A 375 -6.84 9.30 -18.78
N VAL A 376 -6.31 8.70 -17.71
CA VAL A 376 -4.91 8.27 -17.62
C VAL A 376 -4.49 7.35 -18.78
N GLY A 377 -5.41 6.62 -19.37
CA GLY A 377 -5.20 5.71 -20.50
C GLY A 377 -5.18 6.37 -21.89
N ILE A 378 -5.43 7.71 -21.97
CA ILE A 378 -5.46 8.41 -23.27
C ILE A 378 -4.12 8.36 -23.99
N VAL A 379 -3.03 8.25 -23.23
CA VAL A 379 -1.67 8.08 -23.74
C VAL A 379 -1.50 6.80 -24.57
N ILE A 380 -2.32 5.79 -24.34
CA ILE A 380 -2.31 4.55 -25.10
C ILE A 380 -3.17 4.72 -26.35
N ASN A 381 -4.47 4.99 -26.17
CA ASN A 381 -5.39 5.25 -27.28
C ASN A 381 -6.73 5.79 -26.75
N HIS A 382 -7.39 6.67 -27.52
CA HIS A 382 -8.75 7.13 -27.23
C HIS A 382 -9.78 5.99 -27.36
N LYS A 383 -9.60 5.07 -28.34
CA LYS A 383 -10.47 3.89 -28.47
C LYS A 383 -10.29 2.98 -27.26
N SER A 384 -11.38 2.68 -26.58
CA SER A 384 -11.39 1.88 -25.33
C SER A 384 -10.63 2.55 -24.18
N LEU A 385 -10.65 3.88 -24.12
CA LEU A 385 -10.00 4.71 -23.10
C LEU A 385 -10.21 4.18 -21.67
N GLN A 386 -11.46 3.83 -21.33
CA GLN A 386 -11.82 3.33 -20.00
C GLN A 386 -11.06 2.04 -19.64
N LYS A 387 -10.86 1.14 -20.61
CA LYS A 387 -10.12 -0.11 -20.40
C LYS A 387 -8.62 0.14 -20.20
N HIS A 388 -8.05 1.05 -20.98
CA HIS A 388 -6.65 1.45 -20.85
C HIS A 388 -6.40 2.14 -19.52
N SER A 389 -7.28 3.06 -19.13
CA SER A 389 -7.20 3.75 -17.83
C SER A 389 -7.33 2.77 -16.66
N ALA A 390 -8.30 1.86 -16.70
CA ALA A 390 -8.47 0.85 -15.67
C ALA A 390 -7.26 -0.08 -15.58
N TYR A 391 -6.71 -0.54 -16.72
CA TYR A 391 -5.53 -1.39 -16.74
C TYR A 391 -4.33 -0.71 -16.08
N ILE A 392 -4.07 0.57 -16.39
CA ILE A 392 -3.00 1.34 -15.77
C ILE A 392 -3.22 1.41 -14.26
N LEU A 393 -4.41 1.86 -13.81
CA LEU A 393 -4.71 2.04 -12.39
C LEU A 393 -4.74 0.73 -11.59
N GLN A 394 -5.04 -0.38 -12.22
CA GLN A 394 -5.02 -1.70 -11.60
C GLN A 394 -3.60 -2.22 -11.35
N ASN A 395 -2.65 -1.88 -12.23
CA ASN A 395 -1.32 -2.48 -12.27
C ASN A 395 -0.20 -1.54 -11.81
N ILE A 396 -0.48 -0.25 -11.64
CA ILE A 396 0.49 0.71 -11.13
C ILE A 396 0.47 0.73 -9.59
N GLU A 397 1.61 1.08 -8.98
CA GLU A 397 1.66 1.35 -7.54
C GLU A 397 0.96 2.69 -7.25
N LEU A 398 0.01 2.66 -6.31
CA LEU A 398 -0.77 3.82 -5.88
C LEU A 398 -0.54 4.10 -4.39
N PRO A 399 0.57 4.72 -4.00
CA PRO A 399 0.78 5.14 -2.62
C PRO A 399 -0.39 5.98 -2.10
N GLY A 400 -0.85 5.69 -0.89
CA GLY A 400 -2.01 6.32 -0.29
C GLY A 400 -3.36 5.65 -0.60
N PHE A 401 -3.36 4.58 -1.40
CA PHE A 401 -4.55 3.77 -1.65
C PHE A 401 -4.31 2.34 -1.17
N ASP A 402 -5.23 1.79 -0.38
CA ASP A 402 -5.21 0.37 -0.07
C ASP A 402 -5.82 -0.45 -1.23
N ARG A 403 -5.76 -1.78 -1.13
CA ARG A 403 -6.22 -2.67 -2.20
C ARG A 403 -7.71 -2.52 -2.53
N GLU A 404 -8.57 -2.32 -1.53
CA GLU A 404 -10.01 -2.14 -1.74
C GLU A 404 -10.31 -0.78 -2.39
N GLN A 405 -9.60 0.25 -1.98
CA GLN A 405 -9.68 1.58 -2.58
C GLN A 405 -9.18 1.57 -4.03
N GLN A 406 -8.06 0.89 -4.32
CA GLN A 406 -7.56 0.73 -5.68
C GLN A 406 -8.53 -0.06 -6.56
N ARG A 407 -9.18 -1.11 -6.02
CA ARG A 407 -10.23 -1.86 -6.72
C ARG A 407 -11.43 -0.99 -7.05
N LEU A 408 -11.91 -0.21 -6.08
CA LEU A 408 -13.02 0.72 -6.31
C LEU A 408 -12.66 1.75 -7.37
N LEU A 409 -11.52 2.43 -7.22
CA LEU A 409 -10.99 3.39 -8.19
C LEU A 409 -10.96 2.80 -9.61
N THR A 410 -10.36 1.61 -9.74
CA THR A 410 -10.25 0.91 -11.04
C THR A 410 -11.62 0.57 -11.61
N THR A 411 -12.57 0.11 -10.78
CA THR A 411 -13.92 -0.23 -11.20
C THR A 411 -14.66 1.02 -11.70
N LEU A 412 -14.62 2.13 -10.97
CA LEU A 412 -15.24 3.38 -11.38
C LEU A 412 -14.71 3.84 -12.73
N VAL A 413 -13.39 3.81 -12.91
CA VAL A 413 -12.75 4.22 -14.16
C VAL A 413 -13.02 3.26 -15.31
N ASN A 414 -13.10 1.94 -15.05
CA ASN A 414 -13.43 0.98 -16.10
C ASN A 414 -14.83 1.17 -16.69
N TRP A 415 -15.77 1.66 -15.88
CA TRP A 415 -17.17 1.72 -16.25
C TRP A 415 -17.73 3.14 -16.40
N HIS A 416 -16.88 4.16 -16.44
CA HIS A 416 -17.33 5.55 -16.59
C HIS A 416 -17.90 5.89 -17.98
N ILE A 417 -17.69 5.03 -18.97
CA ILE A 417 -18.30 5.13 -20.32
C ILE A 417 -18.62 3.72 -20.85
N GLY A 418 -19.49 3.64 -21.85
CA GLY A 418 -19.85 2.39 -22.53
C GLY A 418 -20.95 1.60 -21.80
N HIS A 419 -21.19 0.35 -22.23
CA HIS A 419 -22.22 -0.52 -21.63
C HIS A 419 -21.77 -1.00 -20.25
N LEU A 420 -22.63 -0.80 -19.25
CA LEU A 420 -22.44 -1.32 -17.89
C LEU A 420 -22.68 -2.82 -17.85
N LYS A 421 -21.83 -3.56 -17.16
CA LYS A 421 -21.95 -4.99 -16.93
C LYS A 421 -21.66 -5.30 -15.45
N PRO A 422 -22.65 -5.18 -14.57
CA PRO A 422 -22.45 -5.35 -13.13
C PRO A 422 -21.80 -6.69 -12.75
N ASN A 423 -22.10 -7.75 -13.49
CA ASN A 423 -21.52 -9.08 -13.28
C ASN A 423 -19.99 -9.15 -13.50
N GLU A 424 -19.41 -8.15 -14.20
CA GLU A 424 -17.98 -8.04 -14.47
C GLU A 424 -17.30 -7.07 -13.49
N PHE A 425 -17.99 -6.51 -12.48
CA PHE A 425 -17.40 -5.61 -11.51
C PHE A 425 -16.42 -6.36 -10.61
N LEU A 426 -15.34 -5.68 -10.24
CA LEU A 426 -14.41 -6.19 -9.23
C LEU A 426 -15.16 -6.25 -7.89
N ARG A 427 -15.28 -7.46 -7.35
CA ARG A 427 -15.96 -7.65 -6.06
C ARG A 427 -15.21 -6.93 -4.95
N SER A 428 -15.94 -6.17 -4.16
CA SER A 428 -15.45 -5.56 -2.93
C SER A 428 -16.08 -6.25 -1.73
N SER A 429 -15.32 -6.35 -0.67
CA SER A 429 -15.80 -6.82 0.62
C SER A 429 -16.10 -5.68 1.59
N ARG A 430 -15.71 -4.46 1.21
CA ARG A 430 -15.89 -3.24 2.00
C ARG A 430 -17.11 -2.43 1.56
N TYR A 431 -17.34 -2.34 0.25
CA TYR A 431 -18.35 -1.46 -0.33
C TYR A 431 -19.53 -2.27 -0.87
N HIS A 432 -20.74 -1.81 -0.60
CA HIS A 432 -21.96 -2.43 -1.12
C HIS A 432 -22.06 -2.25 -2.64
N GLU A 433 -22.48 -3.27 -3.37
CA GLU A 433 -22.53 -3.24 -4.84
C GLU A 433 -23.40 -2.09 -5.38
N GLN A 434 -24.55 -1.82 -4.72
CA GLN A 434 -25.42 -0.72 -5.10
C GLN A 434 -24.73 0.66 -4.98
N ASP A 435 -23.87 0.84 -3.98
CA ASP A 435 -23.10 2.08 -3.85
C ASP A 435 -22.05 2.21 -4.94
N ILE A 436 -21.41 1.11 -5.34
CA ILE A 436 -20.46 1.10 -6.47
C ILE A 436 -21.19 1.49 -7.77
N ILE A 437 -22.38 0.93 -8.02
CA ILE A 437 -23.21 1.29 -9.17
C ILE A 437 -23.58 2.79 -9.14
N THR A 438 -23.96 3.28 -7.97
CA THR A 438 -24.27 4.71 -7.75
C THR A 438 -23.08 5.61 -8.08
N LEU A 439 -21.89 5.28 -7.58
CA LEU A 439 -20.68 6.03 -7.87
C LEU A 439 -20.32 6.02 -9.37
N ILE A 440 -20.48 4.88 -10.04
CA ILE A 440 -20.27 4.77 -11.48
C ILE A 440 -21.25 5.71 -12.22
N ARG A 441 -22.55 5.68 -11.89
CA ARG A 441 -23.57 6.53 -12.50
C ARG A 441 -23.25 8.01 -12.30
N ILE A 442 -22.81 8.41 -11.09
CA ILE A 442 -22.40 9.78 -10.80
C ILE A 442 -21.20 10.18 -11.66
N LEU A 443 -20.18 9.33 -11.75
CA LEU A 443 -19.00 9.61 -12.59
C LEU A 443 -19.36 9.76 -14.07
N ARG A 444 -20.25 8.90 -14.57
CA ARG A 444 -20.75 8.95 -15.96
C ARG A 444 -21.45 10.28 -16.27
N LEU A 445 -22.35 10.71 -15.38
CA LEU A 445 -23.01 12.04 -15.53
C LEU A 445 -21.97 13.17 -15.46
N ALA A 446 -21.01 13.11 -14.53
CA ALA A 446 -19.96 14.11 -14.44
C ALA A 446 -19.13 14.21 -15.72
N VAL A 447 -18.80 13.06 -16.34
CA VAL A 447 -18.09 13.03 -17.64
C VAL A 447 -18.96 13.59 -18.77
N ILE A 448 -20.26 13.24 -18.82
CA ILE A 448 -21.21 13.74 -19.83
C ILE A 448 -21.29 15.26 -19.77
N PHE A 449 -21.48 15.85 -18.60
CA PHE A 449 -21.58 17.31 -18.44
C PHE A 449 -20.31 18.06 -18.85
N ASN A 450 -19.15 17.40 -18.82
CA ASN A 450 -17.87 18.01 -19.15
C ASN A 450 -17.31 17.56 -20.51
N LYS A 451 -18.14 16.94 -21.37
CA LYS A 451 -17.70 16.39 -22.66
C LYS A 451 -17.25 17.45 -23.65
N SER A 452 -17.74 18.69 -23.53
CA SER A 452 -17.30 19.82 -24.35
C SER A 452 -15.90 20.30 -24.03
N ARG A 453 -15.30 19.87 -22.91
CA ARG A 453 -13.98 20.33 -22.40
C ARG A 453 -13.89 21.84 -22.18
N GLN A 454 -15.01 22.51 -22.04
CA GLN A 454 -15.08 23.96 -21.74
C GLN A 454 -15.66 24.20 -20.36
N ALA A 455 -15.34 25.36 -19.78
CA ALA A 455 -15.95 25.73 -18.49
C ALA A 455 -17.47 25.90 -18.71
N THR A 456 -18.26 25.07 -18.07
CA THR A 456 -19.72 25.19 -18.05
C THR A 456 -20.11 26.19 -16.98
N GLU A 457 -20.65 27.32 -17.39
CA GLU A 457 -20.97 28.43 -16.47
C GLU A 457 -22.04 28.10 -15.41
N ASN A 458 -22.84 27.03 -15.57
CA ASN A 458 -24.08 26.85 -14.81
C ASN A 458 -24.34 25.46 -14.22
N LEU A 459 -23.34 24.65 -13.93
CA LEU A 459 -23.53 23.38 -13.17
C LEU A 459 -24.03 23.61 -11.72
N LYS A 460 -24.10 24.86 -11.26
CA LYS A 460 -24.54 25.19 -9.89
C LYS A 460 -26.06 25.15 -9.71
N THR A 461 -26.83 25.08 -10.78
CA THR A 461 -28.29 25.27 -10.77
C THR A 461 -29.10 24.00 -11.09
N PHE A 462 -28.48 22.84 -11.19
CA PHE A 462 -29.23 21.59 -11.36
C PHE A 462 -29.55 20.93 -10.03
N THR A 463 -30.71 20.27 -9.97
CA THR A 463 -31.08 19.42 -8.86
C THR A 463 -31.12 17.97 -9.30
N PHE A 464 -30.62 17.11 -8.42
CA PHE A 464 -30.55 15.69 -8.61
C PHE A 464 -31.39 15.01 -7.52
N GLN A 465 -32.46 14.32 -7.91
CA GLN A 465 -33.36 13.64 -7.00
C GLN A 465 -33.34 12.14 -7.25
N THR A 466 -33.34 11.38 -6.17
CA THR A 466 -33.42 9.92 -6.20
C THR A 466 -34.52 9.45 -5.30
N GLN A 467 -35.29 8.46 -5.73
CA GLN A 467 -36.30 7.80 -4.91
C GLN A 467 -35.71 6.51 -4.35
N ARG A 468 -35.93 6.25 -3.06
CA ARG A 468 -35.36 5.09 -2.36
C ARG A 468 -35.87 3.74 -2.88
N SER A 469 -37.08 3.71 -3.45
CA SER A 469 -37.73 2.47 -3.95
C SER A 469 -37.45 2.18 -5.41
N ASP A 470 -36.98 3.18 -6.17
CA ASP A 470 -36.78 3.04 -7.61
C ASP A 470 -35.35 3.41 -7.97
N ASN A 471 -34.70 2.58 -8.77
CA ASN A 471 -33.41 2.89 -9.37
C ASN A 471 -33.47 4.09 -10.35
N ASN A 472 -34.55 4.88 -10.26
CA ASN A 472 -34.83 6.01 -11.13
C ASN A 472 -34.22 7.31 -10.57
N TRP A 473 -33.52 8.01 -11.41
CA TRP A 473 -32.93 9.30 -11.10
C TRP A 473 -33.61 10.37 -11.94
N LEU A 474 -34.00 11.46 -11.29
CA LEU A 474 -34.52 12.66 -11.92
C LEU A 474 -33.48 13.77 -11.85
N LEU A 475 -33.13 14.29 -13.01
CA LEU A 475 -32.22 15.37 -13.19
C LEU A 475 -32.99 16.58 -13.71
N THR A 476 -33.11 17.63 -12.92
CA THR A 476 -33.76 18.89 -13.30
C THR A 476 -32.69 19.91 -13.58
N LEU A 477 -32.65 20.41 -14.80
CA LEU A 477 -31.70 21.39 -15.30
C LEU A 477 -32.37 22.77 -15.41
N GLU A 478 -31.54 23.81 -15.61
CA GLU A 478 -32.07 25.13 -15.93
C GLU A 478 -32.94 25.09 -17.21
N GLU A 479 -33.96 25.94 -17.23
CA GLU A 479 -34.78 26.17 -18.41
C GLU A 479 -33.85 26.51 -19.62
N ASP A 480 -34.10 25.88 -20.76
CA ASP A 480 -33.31 26.00 -22.00
C ASP A 480 -31.86 25.47 -21.94
N TYR A 481 -31.38 24.88 -20.83
CA TYR A 481 -30.01 24.36 -20.75
C TYR A 481 -29.72 23.30 -21.82
N LEU A 482 -30.65 22.37 -22.01
CA LEU A 482 -30.49 21.27 -22.98
C LEU A 482 -30.60 21.76 -24.41
N GLU A 483 -31.42 22.79 -24.67
CA GLU A 483 -31.50 23.42 -25.99
C GLU A 483 -30.19 24.14 -26.37
N ARG A 484 -29.58 24.80 -25.40
CA ARG A 484 -28.26 25.47 -25.59
C ARG A 484 -27.10 24.49 -25.65
N ASN A 485 -27.29 23.24 -25.17
CA ASN A 485 -26.25 22.21 -25.08
C ASN A 485 -26.68 20.88 -25.75
N PRO A 486 -26.91 20.87 -27.09
CA PRO A 486 -27.43 19.70 -27.82
C PRO A 486 -26.51 18.45 -27.71
N LEU A 487 -25.22 18.65 -27.52
CA LEU A 487 -24.28 17.53 -27.27
C LEU A 487 -24.62 16.83 -25.95
N ILE A 488 -24.81 17.59 -24.88
CA ILE A 488 -25.16 17.04 -23.55
C ILE A 488 -26.52 16.36 -23.60
N TRP A 489 -27.51 16.97 -24.24
CA TRP A 489 -28.84 16.35 -24.43
C TRP A 489 -28.73 14.98 -25.12
N ASN A 490 -27.97 14.88 -26.22
CA ASN A 490 -27.79 13.62 -26.94
C ASN A 490 -27.08 12.57 -26.07
N GLU A 491 -26.06 12.94 -25.33
CA GLU A 491 -25.33 12.03 -24.43
C GLU A 491 -26.20 11.55 -23.28
N LEU A 492 -27.00 12.42 -22.65
CA LEU A 492 -27.96 12.02 -21.62
C LEU A 492 -29.02 11.05 -22.17
N ARG A 493 -29.46 11.25 -23.40
CA ARG A 493 -30.41 10.32 -24.08
C ARG A 493 -29.78 8.96 -24.32
N ILE A 494 -28.52 8.91 -24.77
CA ILE A 494 -27.77 7.66 -24.96
C ILE A 494 -27.61 6.97 -23.60
N GLU A 495 -27.22 7.70 -22.58
CA GLU A 495 -27.05 7.18 -21.22
C GLU A 495 -28.36 6.63 -20.65
N SER A 496 -29.46 7.36 -20.78
CA SER A 496 -30.77 6.90 -20.35
C SER A 496 -31.17 5.56 -21.03
N ASN A 497 -30.87 5.39 -22.32
CA ASN A 497 -31.14 4.13 -23.02
C ASN A 497 -30.24 2.98 -22.53
N LEU A 498 -28.96 3.23 -22.29
CA LEU A 498 -28.02 2.22 -21.75
C LEU A 498 -28.42 1.74 -20.34
N LEU A 499 -28.95 2.64 -19.52
CA LEU A 499 -29.37 2.31 -18.15
C LEU A 499 -30.69 1.54 -18.11
N LYS A 500 -31.59 1.72 -19.09
CA LYS A 500 -32.88 0.98 -19.19
C LYS A 500 -32.68 -0.53 -19.25
N ASP A 501 -31.64 -1.00 -19.95
CA ASP A 501 -31.32 -2.42 -20.07
C ASP A 501 -30.97 -3.08 -18.72
N LEU A 502 -30.66 -2.24 -17.72
CA LEU A 502 -30.32 -2.64 -16.36
C LEU A 502 -31.40 -2.30 -15.33
N GLU A 503 -32.63 -2.01 -15.80
CA GLU A 503 -33.73 -1.56 -14.94
C GLU A 503 -33.40 -0.31 -14.11
N MET A 504 -32.54 0.57 -14.65
CA MET A 504 -32.12 1.84 -14.05
C MET A 504 -32.65 2.99 -14.90
N GLY A 505 -33.48 3.84 -14.30
CA GLY A 505 -34.02 5.01 -14.98
C GLY A 505 -33.10 6.24 -14.84
N LEU A 506 -33.03 7.01 -15.93
CA LEU A 506 -32.49 8.39 -15.92
C LEU A 506 -33.51 9.26 -16.67
N ILE A 507 -34.21 10.11 -15.94
CA ILE A 507 -35.16 11.10 -16.43
C ILE A 507 -34.50 12.47 -16.32
N PHE A 508 -34.61 13.29 -17.35
CA PHE A 508 -34.06 14.65 -17.35
C PHE A 508 -34.99 15.59 -18.07
N ASN A 509 -35.10 16.81 -17.59
CA ASN A 509 -35.95 17.88 -18.10
C ASN A 509 -35.25 19.25 -17.98
#